data_88ea4a87908c79c6e81975e54d31455c
#
_entry.id   88ea4a87908c79c6e81975e54d31455c
#
_cell.length_a   1.000
_cell.length_b   1.000
_cell.length_c   1.000
_cell.angle_alpha   90.00
_cell.angle_beta   90.00
_cell.angle_gamma   90.00
#
_symmetry.space_group_name_H-M   'P 1'
#
loop_
_entity.id
_entity.type
_entity.pdbx_description
1 polymer ?
#
loop_
_entity_poly.entity_id
_entity_poly.type
_entity_poly.pdbx_seq_one_letter_code
_entity_poly.pdbx_strand_id
1 'polypeptide(L)'
;MRKRSMILFYTGMIVLFCFFYQKSFQVNAATKLYGYSLPDKVKQVIVVRYQGQSRGILRYYEQRTDGIWKKRWSCNAYLGQKGIGKKKEGDQKTPKGIYSLGQSFGIRKNPGTKMPYVKVNPYHYWCSDSGSKYYNQLIRSDQTGHQCTGEHLIDYKKAYNYAIEIAYNKKGKPGKGSAIFLHCSRGRATAGCVAIPEKYMKKLLKQLNPEAHPKIIINKISK
;
A
#
# COMPACT_ATOMS: atom_id res chain seq x y z
N MET A 1 -44.40 71.45 -49.13
CA MET A 1 -44.47 70.83 -47.76
C MET A 1 -43.73 69.50 -47.82
N ARG A 2 -42.50 69.42 -47.28
CA ARG A 2 -41.63 68.22 -47.26
C ARG A 2 -41.74 67.56 -45.89
N LYS A 3 -42.27 66.33 -45.82
CA LYS A 3 -42.22 65.51 -44.63
C LYS A 3 -40.85 64.87 -44.53
N ARG A 4 -40.11 65.15 -43.47
CA ARG A 4 -38.87 64.45 -43.09
C ARG A 4 -39.22 63.23 -42.26
N SER A 5 -38.91 62.05 -42.78
CA SER A 5 -38.91 60.81 -42.00
C SER A 5 -37.68 60.73 -41.16
N MET A 6 -37.88 60.53 -39.83
CA MET A 6 -36.83 60.33 -38.87
C MET A 6 -36.62 58.82 -38.64
N ILE A 7 -35.50 58.30 -39.12
CA ILE A 7 -35.12 56.88 -38.94
C ILE A 7 -34.40 56.79 -37.59
N LEU A 8 -35.03 56.07 -36.59
CA LEU A 8 -34.38 55.69 -35.35
C LEU A 8 -33.48 54.48 -35.58
N PHE A 9 -32.19 54.66 -35.38
CA PHE A 9 -31.24 53.53 -35.28
C PHE A 9 -31.27 53.01 -33.86
N TYR A 10 -31.79 51.79 -33.67
CA TYR A 10 -31.61 50.99 -32.47
C TYR A 10 -30.27 50.25 -32.56
N THR A 11 -29.25 50.72 -31.86
CA THR A 11 -28.02 49.99 -31.65
C THR A 11 -28.23 49.02 -30.46
N GLY A 12 -28.56 47.77 -30.82
CA GLY A 12 -28.62 46.67 -29.85
C GLY A 12 -27.20 46.28 -29.39
N MET A 13 -26.87 46.65 -28.19
CA MET A 13 -25.60 46.23 -27.54
C MET A 13 -25.76 44.79 -27.03
N ILE A 14 -25.27 43.83 -27.80
CA ILE A 14 -25.19 42.43 -27.38
C ILE A 14 -24.04 42.32 -26.39
N VAL A 15 -24.36 42.25 -25.09
CA VAL A 15 -23.39 41.92 -24.04
C VAL A 15 -23.17 40.41 -24.04
N LEU A 16 -22.08 39.96 -24.66
CA LEU A 16 -21.65 38.57 -24.61
C LEU A 16 -21.10 38.27 -23.19
N PHE A 17 -21.91 37.65 -22.36
CA PHE A 17 -21.46 37.14 -21.07
C PHE A 17 -20.62 35.89 -21.31
N CYS A 18 -19.29 36.05 -21.47
CA CYS A 18 -18.35 34.96 -21.44
C CYS A 18 -18.23 34.46 -20.00
N PHE A 19 -19.00 33.43 -19.67
CA PHE A 19 -18.74 32.65 -18.45
C PHE A 19 -17.41 31.90 -18.61
N PHE A 20 -16.32 32.53 -18.16
CA PHE A 20 -15.08 31.80 -17.90
C PHE A 20 -15.34 30.84 -16.77
N TYR A 21 -15.56 29.58 -17.10
CA TYR A 21 -15.46 28.49 -16.14
C TYR A 21 -14.00 28.42 -15.69
N GLN A 22 -13.61 29.18 -14.68
CA GLN A 22 -12.37 28.97 -13.95
C GLN A 22 -12.51 27.64 -13.21
N LYS A 23 -12.04 26.54 -13.83
CA LYS A 23 -11.66 25.36 -13.09
C LYS A 23 -10.59 25.81 -12.09
N SER A 24 -10.99 26.11 -10.88
CA SER A 24 -10.05 26.27 -9.78
C SER A 24 -9.28 24.94 -9.67
N PHE A 25 -8.06 24.92 -10.17
CA PHE A 25 -7.08 23.91 -9.80
C PHE A 25 -6.86 24.08 -8.29
N GLN A 26 -7.63 23.37 -7.48
CA GLN A 26 -7.28 23.18 -6.09
C GLN A 26 -5.99 22.37 -6.10
N VAL A 27 -4.87 23.05 -5.89
CA VAL A 27 -3.61 22.40 -5.53
C VAL A 27 -3.85 21.84 -4.14
N ASN A 28 -4.33 20.60 -4.09
CA ASN A 28 -4.51 19.88 -2.85
C ASN A 28 -3.14 19.74 -2.20
N ALA A 29 -2.93 20.47 -1.10
CA ALA A 29 -1.71 20.37 -0.32
C ALA A 29 -1.57 18.92 0.17
N ALA A 30 -0.53 18.22 -0.30
CA ALA A 30 -0.26 16.85 0.10
C ALA A 30 -0.27 16.73 1.63
N THR A 31 -1.15 15.91 2.17
CA THR A 31 -1.23 15.70 3.61
C THR A 31 0.02 15.00 4.13
N LYS A 32 0.67 15.56 5.14
CA LYS A 32 1.88 15.00 5.74
C LYS A 32 1.55 14.08 6.91
N LEU A 33 2.19 12.92 6.94
CA LEU A 33 2.18 12.03 8.10
C LEU A 33 3.61 11.55 8.38
N TYR A 34 4.13 11.84 9.58
CA TYR A 34 5.51 11.56 9.98
C TYR A 34 6.56 12.08 8.99
N GLY A 35 6.35 13.27 8.43
CA GLY A 35 7.27 13.89 7.46
C GLY A 35 7.13 13.38 6.02
N TYR A 36 6.31 12.38 5.78
CA TYR A 36 6.01 11.87 4.44
C TYR A 36 4.83 12.63 3.83
N SER A 37 5.03 13.19 2.64
CA SER A 37 3.94 13.74 1.83
C SER A 37 3.18 12.59 1.17
N LEU A 38 1.86 12.58 1.34
CA LEU A 38 0.97 11.54 0.83
C LEU A 38 0.05 12.14 -0.22
N PRO A 39 -0.15 11.48 -1.37
CA PRO A 39 -1.16 11.88 -2.34
C PRO A 39 -2.56 11.93 -1.71
N ASP A 40 -3.41 12.86 -2.12
CA ASP A 40 -4.74 13.08 -1.52
C ASP A 40 -5.66 11.87 -1.57
N LYS A 41 -5.49 11.01 -2.58
CA LYS A 41 -6.23 9.75 -2.70
C LYS A 41 -5.90 8.73 -1.59
N VAL A 42 -4.77 8.88 -0.90
CA VAL A 42 -4.38 7.97 0.19
C VAL A 42 -5.17 8.34 1.44
N LYS A 43 -6.02 7.45 1.89
CA LYS A 43 -6.90 7.62 3.07
C LYS A 43 -6.58 6.64 4.19
N GLN A 44 -5.72 5.67 3.95
CA GLN A 44 -5.31 4.67 4.94
C GLN A 44 -3.79 4.50 4.93
N VAL A 45 -3.17 4.57 6.12
CA VAL A 45 -1.72 4.44 6.27
C VAL A 45 -1.36 3.55 7.45
N ILE A 46 -0.47 2.62 7.19
CA ILE A 46 0.20 1.81 8.19
C ILE A 46 1.57 2.43 8.42
N VAL A 47 1.91 2.77 9.66
CA VAL A 47 3.24 3.30 10.01
C VAL A 47 3.95 2.28 10.90
N VAL A 48 5.07 1.76 10.43
CA VAL A 48 5.94 0.86 11.18
C VAL A 48 7.17 1.63 11.62
N ARG A 49 7.19 1.95 12.92
CA ARG A 49 8.32 2.61 13.56
C ARG A 49 9.30 1.57 14.08
N TYR A 50 10.49 1.51 13.48
CA TYR A 50 11.58 0.66 13.95
C TYR A 50 12.17 1.20 15.26
N GLN A 51 12.39 0.30 16.24
CA GLN A 51 12.89 0.63 17.58
C GLN A 51 14.27 0.01 17.89
N GLY A 52 14.84 -0.74 16.98
CA GLY A 52 16.06 -1.52 17.20
C GLY A 52 15.78 -3.01 17.43
N GLN A 53 16.83 -3.83 17.38
CA GLN A 53 16.77 -5.28 17.69
C GLN A 53 15.61 -6.03 17.00
N SER A 54 15.38 -5.75 15.74
CA SER A 54 14.28 -6.35 14.96
C SER A 54 12.87 -6.06 15.49
N ARG A 55 12.71 -5.08 16.35
CA ARG A 55 11.42 -4.71 16.95
C ARG A 55 10.92 -3.37 16.43
N GLY A 56 9.63 -3.20 16.46
CA GLY A 56 8.97 -1.96 16.12
C GLY A 56 7.55 -1.88 16.64
N ILE A 57 6.92 -0.72 16.40
CA ILE A 57 5.51 -0.50 16.65
C ILE A 57 4.83 -0.20 15.35
N LEU A 58 3.81 -0.98 15.02
CA LEU A 58 2.89 -0.70 13.92
C LEU A 58 1.73 0.14 14.46
N ARG A 59 1.41 1.23 13.74
CA ARG A 59 0.24 2.07 13.97
C ARG A 59 -0.59 2.15 12.71
N TYR A 60 -1.89 1.98 12.82
CA TYR A 60 -2.83 2.14 11.71
C TYR A 60 -3.57 3.45 11.82
N TYR A 61 -3.61 4.18 10.70
CA TYR A 61 -4.23 5.49 10.58
C TYR A 61 -5.26 5.51 9.46
N GLU A 62 -6.31 6.25 9.69
CA GLU A 62 -7.30 6.63 8.67
C GLU A 62 -7.41 8.15 8.62
N GLN A 63 -7.50 8.71 7.40
CA GLN A 63 -7.77 10.11 7.21
C GLN A 63 -9.27 10.37 7.34
N ARG A 64 -9.64 11.34 8.14
CA ARG A 64 -11.01 11.83 8.29
C ARG A 64 -11.40 12.69 7.08
N THR A 65 -12.66 13.02 6.96
CA THR A 65 -13.20 13.93 5.91
C THR A 65 -12.63 15.34 6.00
N ASP A 66 -12.23 15.78 7.21
CA ASP A 66 -11.54 17.06 7.47
C ASP A 66 -10.04 17.03 7.15
N GLY A 67 -9.52 15.93 6.57
CA GLY A 67 -8.12 15.76 6.21
C GLY A 67 -7.20 15.34 7.36
N ILE A 68 -7.69 15.26 8.60
CA ILE A 68 -6.89 14.91 9.78
C ILE A 68 -6.67 13.41 9.86
N TRP A 69 -5.41 13.01 10.11
CA TRP A 69 -5.04 11.61 10.32
C TRP A 69 -5.38 11.16 11.75
N LYS A 70 -6.31 10.20 11.88
CA LYS A 70 -6.69 9.60 13.16
C LYS A 70 -6.01 8.23 13.33
N LYS A 71 -5.20 8.08 14.39
CA LYS A 71 -4.69 6.77 14.79
C LYS A 71 -5.85 5.91 15.29
N ARG A 72 -6.05 4.74 14.69
CA ARG A 72 -7.14 3.81 15.04
C ARG A 72 -6.70 2.81 16.11
N TRP A 73 -5.49 2.29 15.97
CA TRP A 73 -4.87 1.35 16.92
C TRP A 73 -3.37 1.20 16.67
N SER A 74 -2.69 0.50 17.58
CA SER A 74 -1.29 0.12 17.44
C SER A 74 -1.02 -1.26 18.03
N CYS A 75 0.08 -1.89 17.60
CA CYS A 75 0.58 -3.14 18.15
C CYS A 75 2.09 -3.25 17.98
N ASN A 76 2.70 -4.17 18.71
CA ASN A 76 4.10 -4.54 18.51
C ASN A 76 4.28 -5.21 17.16
N ALA A 77 5.46 -5.01 16.56
CA ALA A 77 5.85 -5.63 15.29
C ALA A 77 7.27 -6.20 15.40
N TYR A 78 7.51 -7.28 14.68
CA TYR A 78 8.84 -7.81 14.39
C TYR A 78 9.22 -7.46 12.96
N LEU A 79 10.50 -7.14 12.77
CA LEU A 79 11.08 -6.77 11.48
C LEU A 79 12.25 -7.69 11.14
N GLY A 80 12.95 -7.39 10.07
CA GLY A 80 14.11 -8.12 9.62
C GLY A 80 15.17 -8.30 10.72
N GLN A 81 15.77 -9.47 10.77
CA GLN A 81 16.77 -9.85 11.79
C GLN A 81 17.93 -8.83 11.85
N LYS A 82 18.32 -8.26 10.71
CA LYS A 82 19.34 -7.21 10.60
C LYS A 82 18.75 -5.79 10.51
N GLY A 83 17.52 -5.58 11.01
CA GLY A 83 16.88 -4.28 11.07
C GLY A 83 16.20 -3.85 9.78
N ILE A 84 16.32 -2.54 9.44
CA ILE A 84 15.69 -1.94 8.27
C ILE A 84 16.72 -1.44 7.25
N GLY A 85 16.26 -1.11 6.03
CA GLY A 85 17.12 -0.59 4.96
C GLY A 85 17.59 -1.69 3.99
N LYS A 86 16.66 -2.61 3.62
CA LYS A 86 16.88 -3.66 2.62
C LYS A 86 17.44 -3.09 1.33
N LYS A 87 18.48 -3.76 0.78
CA LYS A 87 19.14 -3.39 -0.49
C LYS A 87 19.22 -4.54 -1.49
N LYS A 88 19.33 -5.80 -0.98
CA LYS A 88 19.52 -6.99 -1.81
C LYS A 88 18.79 -8.20 -1.25
N GLU A 89 18.64 -9.23 -2.10
CA GLU A 89 18.11 -10.54 -1.67
C GLU A 89 18.93 -11.09 -0.52
N GLY A 90 18.30 -11.77 0.45
CA GLY A 90 18.98 -12.44 1.56
C GLY A 90 19.62 -11.53 2.61
N ASP A 91 19.53 -10.20 2.52
CA ASP A 91 20.19 -9.28 3.47
C ASP A 91 19.54 -9.22 4.86
N GLN A 92 18.44 -9.94 5.06
CA GLN A 92 17.70 -10.05 6.33
C GLN A 92 17.21 -8.69 6.89
N LYS A 93 17.06 -7.68 6.03
CA LYS A 93 16.56 -6.35 6.41
C LYS A 93 15.17 -6.11 5.86
N THR A 94 14.34 -5.43 6.63
CA THR A 94 13.06 -4.89 6.16
C THR A 94 13.32 -3.62 5.33
N PRO A 95 12.62 -3.41 4.21
CA PRO A 95 12.81 -2.19 3.43
C PRO A 95 12.40 -0.95 4.22
N LYS A 96 13.13 0.15 4.03
CA LYS A 96 12.84 1.48 4.57
C LYS A 96 12.21 2.34 3.47
N GLY A 97 11.12 3.01 3.77
CA GLY A 97 10.45 3.89 2.81
C GLY A 97 8.93 3.81 2.90
N ILE A 98 8.27 4.24 1.83
CA ILE A 98 6.82 4.18 1.64
C ILE A 98 6.49 3.23 0.48
N TYR A 99 5.52 2.34 0.71
CA TYR A 99 5.12 1.32 -0.26
C TYR A 99 3.60 1.23 -0.36
N SER A 100 3.11 0.79 -1.51
CA SER A 100 1.72 0.33 -1.65
C SER A 100 1.58 -1.05 -0.99
N LEU A 101 0.35 -1.43 -0.70
CA LEU A 101 0.00 -2.81 -0.40
C LEU A 101 -0.50 -3.48 -1.68
N GLY A 102 -0.10 -4.71 -1.88
CA GLY A 102 -0.46 -5.51 -3.04
C GLY A 102 -1.45 -6.63 -2.71
N GLN A 103 -1.17 -7.82 -3.24
CA GLN A 103 -2.00 -9.00 -3.06
C GLN A 103 -2.05 -9.43 -1.60
N SER A 104 -3.26 -9.56 -1.04
CA SER A 104 -3.43 -10.25 0.22
C SER A 104 -3.70 -11.75 0.00
N PHE A 105 -3.22 -12.56 0.93
CA PHE A 105 -3.37 -14.00 0.86
C PHE A 105 -3.37 -14.64 2.24
N GLY A 106 -3.73 -15.92 2.32
CA GLY A 106 -3.63 -16.65 3.58
C GLY A 106 -4.04 -18.10 3.50
N ILE A 107 -3.51 -18.90 4.44
CA ILE A 107 -3.89 -20.30 4.66
C ILE A 107 -5.32 -20.38 5.24
N ARG A 108 -5.76 -19.35 5.97
CA ARG A 108 -7.13 -19.23 6.47
C ARG A 108 -8.07 -18.66 5.40
N LYS A 109 -9.37 -18.85 5.58
CA LYS A 109 -10.41 -18.20 4.74
C LYS A 109 -10.28 -16.67 4.82
N ASN A 110 -10.72 -15.98 3.76
CA ASN A 110 -10.81 -14.52 3.75
C ASN A 110 -11.47 -14.02 5.04
N PRO A 111 -10.82 -13.17 5.83
CA PRO A 111 -11.37 -12.67 7.08
C PRO A 111 -12.48 -11.61 6.90
N GLY A 112 -12.87 -11.30 5.68
CA GLY A 112 -13.78 -10.21 5.31
C GLY A 112 -13.02 -8.97 4.84
N THR A 113 -11.87 -9.14 4.18
CA THR A 113 -11.13 -8.02 3.56
C THR A 113 -11.76 -7.61 2.23
N LYS A 114 -11.74 -6.31 1.93
CA LYS A 114 -12.06 -5.76 0.60
C LYS A 114 -10.86 -5.80 -0.35
N MET A 115 -9.63 -6.01 0.18
CA MET A 115 -8.45 -6.20 -0.65
C MET A 115 -8.55 -7.50 -1.45
N PRO A 116 -7.96 -7.58 -2.67
CA PRO A 116 -7.84 -8.84 -3.38
C PRO A 116 -7.25 -9.92 -2.45
N TYR A 117 -7.90 -11.08 -2.34
CA TYR A 117 -7.50 -12.13 -1.41
C TYR A 117 -7.39 -13.49 -2.08
N VAL A 118 -6.21 -14.12 -1.95
CA VAL A 118 -5.97 -15.48 -2.40
C VAL A 118 -5.96 -16.44 -1.20
N LYS A 119 -6.87 -17.42 -1.23
CA LYS A 119 -6.83 -18.57 -0.32
C LYS A 119 -5.72 -19.50 -0.79
N VAL A 120 -4.66 -19.59 0.01
CA VAL A 120 -3.49 -20.42 -0.30
C VAL A 120 -3.87 -21.91 -0.34
N ASN A 121 -3.35 -22.61 -1.33
CA ASN A 121 -3.42 -24.07 -1.50
C ASN A 121 -2.02 -24.62 -1.85
N PRO A 122 -1.81 -25.94 -1.99
CA PRO A 122 -0.49 -26.53 -2.25
C PRO A 122 0.21 -26.08 -3.55
N TYR A 123 -0.48 -25.43 -4.48
CA TYR A 123 0.10 -24.97 -5.74
C TYR A 123 0.64 -23.51 -5.67
N HIS A 124 0.44 -22.78 -4.57
CA HIS A 124 0.83 -21.38 -4.48
C HIS A 124 2.27 -21.21 -3.98
N TYR A 125 3.07 -20.51 -4.79
CA TYR A 125 4.44 -20.12 -4.49
C TYR A 125 4.61 -18.61 -4.63
N TRP A 126 5.49 -18.02 -3.83
CA TRP A 126 6.03 -16.70 -4.13
C TRP A 126 7.43 -16.89 -4.68
N CYS A 127 7.60 -16.57 -5.95
CA CYS A 127 8.83 -16.82 -6.66
C CYS A 127 9.97 -15.91 -6.18
N SER A 128 11.09 -16.49 -5.78
CA SER A 128 12.32 -15.77 -5.40
C SER A 128 13.51 -16.09 -6.33
N ASP A 129 13.27 -16.82 -7.42
CA ASP A 129 14.26 -17.11 -8.43
C ASP A 129 14.52 -15.88 -9.29
N SER A 130 15.68 -15.25 -9.11
CA SER A 130 16.07 -14.03 -9.83
C SER A 130 16.26 -14.22 -11.34
N GLY A 131 16.41 -15.45 -11.83
CA GLY A 131 16.47 -15.80 -13.26
C GLY A 131 15.10 -16.03 -13.88
N SER A 132 14.05 -16.15 -13.07
CA SER A 132 12.69 -16.41 -13.56
C SER A 132 11.97 -15.13 -13.97
N LYS A 133 11.18 -15.20 -15.05
CA LYS A 133 10.22 -14.15 -15.44
C LYS A 133 9.17 -13.90 -14.36
N TYR A 134 8.99 -14.81 -13.43
CA TYR A 134 8.06 -14.73 -12.31
C TYR A 134 8.69 -14.17 -11.03
N TYR A 135 9.94 -13.72 -11.06
CA TYR A 135 10.62 -13.20 -9.88
C TYR A 135 9.78 -12.17 -9.12
N ASN A 136 9.65 -12.36 -7.82
CA ASN A 136 8.86 -11.54 -6.89
C ASN A 136 7.36 -11.48 -7.22
N GLN A 137 6.80 -12.58 -7.72
CA GLN A 137 5.37 -12.71 -8.01
C GLN A 137 4.76 -13.93 -7.32
N LEU A 138 3.47 -13.83 -7.00
CA LEU A 138 2.64 -14.97 -6.62
C LEU A 138 2.33 -15.78 -7.87
N ILE A 139 2.64 -17.07 -7.85
CA ILE A 139 2.35 -18.00 -8.94
C ILE A 139 1.58 -19.23 -8.45
N ARG A 140 0.97 -19.93 -9.40
CA ARG A 140 0.41 -21.26 -9.21
C ARG A 140 1.18 -22.25 -10.09
N SER A 141 1.87 -23.22 -9.45
CA SER A 141 2.68 -24.21 -10.17
C SER A 141 1.88 -25.08 -11.13
N ASP A 142 0.61 -25.39 -10.81
CA ASP A 142 -0.31 -26.12 -11.68
C ASP A 142 -0.75 -25.37 -12.94
N GLN A 143 -0.61 -24.05 -12.96
CA GLN A 143 -0.93 -23.20 -14.12
C GLN A 143 0.30 -22.78 -14.92
N THR A 144 1.45 -22.63 -14.26
CA THR A 144 2.68 -22.17 -14.91
C THR A 144 3.57 -23.31 -15.38
N GLY A 145 3.27 -24.55 -14.98
CA GLY A 145 4.14 -25.70 -15.23
C GLY A 145 5.53 -25.55 -14.58
N HIS A 146 5.69 -24.59 -13.66
CA HIS A 146 6.97 -24.21 -13.10
C HIS A 146 6.92 -24.14 -11.57
N GLN A 147 7.76 -24.96 -10.93
CA GLN A 147 8.06 -24.81 -9.51
C GLN A 147 9.19 -23.79 -9.38
N CYS A 148 8.86 -22.61 -8.89
CA CYS A 148 9.85 -21.59 -8.67
C CYS A 148 10.57 -21.82 -7.33
N THR A 149 11.90 -21.68 -7.32
CA THR A 149 12.63 -21.58 -6.05
C THR A 149 12.15 -20.34 -5.30
N GLY A 150 11.61 -20.55 -4.11
CA GLY A 150 11.00 -19.47 -3.33
C GLY A 150 10.15 -19.99 -2.18
N GLU A 151 9.17 -19.24 -1.77
CA GLU A 151 8.32 -19.62 -0.67
C GLU A 151 7.12 -20.44 -1.15
N HIS A 152 7.09 -21.73 -0.82
CA HIS A 152 5.88 -22.55 -0.91
C HIS A 152 4.93 -22.11 0.21
N LEU A 153 3.94 -21.29 -0.12
CA LEU A 153 3.20 -20.49 0.86
C LEU A 153 2.43 -21.32 1.89
N ILE A 154 2.01 -22.54 1.53
CA ILE A 154 1.25 -23.43 2.43
C ILE A 154 2.10 -23.94 3.62
N ASP A 155 3.43 -23.97 3.47
CA ASP A 155 4.35 -24.49 4.49
C ASP A 155 4.58 -23.49 5.64
N TYR A 156 4.28 -22.24 5.41
CA TYR A 156 4.47 -21.18 6.39
C TYR A 156 3.28 -21.04 7.36
N LYS A 157 2.84 -22.18 7.91
CA LYS A 157 1.74 -22.22 8.90
C LYS A 157 1.99 -21.21 10.02
N LYS A 158 0.92 -20.65 10.59
CA LYS A 158 0.89 -19.52 11.52
C LYS A 158 1.34 -18.20 10.89
N ALA A 159 2.52 -18.12 10.25
CA ALA A 159 3.00 -16.89 9.64
C ALA A 159 2.06 -16.40 8.53
N TYR A 160 1.66 -17.31 7.65
CA TYR A 160 0.78 -16.96 6.52
C TYR A 160 -0.67 -17.41 6.74
N ASN A 161 -1.12 -17.50 8.00
CA ASN A 161 -2.55 -17.56 8.27
C ASN A 161 -3.26 -16.38 7.59
N TYR A 162 -2.64 -15.20 7.64
CA TYR A 162 -3.04 -13.97 6.95
C TYR A 162 -1.80 -13.17 6.59
N ALA A 163 -1.72 -12.70 5.36
CA ALA A 163 -0.62 -11.88 4.86
C ALA A 163 -1.09 -10.89 3.79
N ILE A 164 -0.31 -9.84 3.58
CA ILE A 164 -0.46 -8.91 2.47
C ILE A 164 0.91 -8.48 1.96
N GLU A 165 1.06 -8.40 0.65
CA GLU A 165 2.28 -7.92 0.02
C GLU A 165 2.58 -6.47 0.38
N ILE A 166 3.82 -6.20 0.77
CA ILE A 166 4.42 -4.88 0.77
C ILE A 166 5.10 -4.74 -0.60
N ALA A 167 4.59 -3.86 -1.46
CA ALA A 167 5.00 -3.76 -2.85
C ALA A 167 6.43 -3.19 -3.01
N TYR A 168 7.38 -3.80 -2.30
CA TYR A 168 8.81 -3.60 -2.46
C TYR A 168 9.29 -4.36 -3.69
N ASN A 169 10.13 -3.71 -4.50
CA ASN A 169 10.62 -4.31 -5.74
C ASN A 169 9.52 -4.82 -6.69
N LYS A 170 8.41 -4.10 -6.79
CA LYS A 170 7.25 -4.49 -7.61
C LYS A 170 7.60 -4.75 -9.09
N LYS A 171 8.65 -4.12 -9.61
CA LYS A 171 9.13 -4.33 -10.98
C LYS A 171 9.95 -5.63 -11.14
N GLY A 172 10.13 -6.42 -10.09
CA GLY A 172 10.88 -7.68 -10.14
C GLY A 172 12.34 -7.51 -10.55
N LYS A 173 13.02 -6.40 -10.13
CA LYS A 173 14.44 -6.23 -10.45
C LYS A 173 15.25 -7.36 -9.78
N PRO A 174 15.96 -8.20 -10.56
CA PRO A 174 16.74 -9.32 -10.03
C PRO A 174 17.69 -8.92 -8.91
N GLY A 175 17.79 -9.74 -7.87
CA GLY A 175 18.71 -9.55 -6.75
C GLY A 175 18.37 -8.41 -5.78
N LYS A 176 17.36 -7.60 -6.07
CA LYS A 176 16.97 -6.49 -5.20
C LYS A 176 16.21 -6.94 -3.95
N GLY A 177 15.59 -8.10 -4.01
CA GLY A 177 14.81 -8.70 -2.93
C GLY A 177 13.38 -9.02 -3.34
N SER A 178 12.85 -10.10 -2.79
CA SER A 178 11.52 -10.65 -3.06
C SER A 178 10.79 -11.00 -1.77
N ALA A 179 9.53 -11.42 -1.85
CA ALA A 179 8.73 -11.98 -0.76
C ALA A 179 8.69 -11.08 0.49
N ILE A 180 8.42 -9.79 0.33
CA ILE A 180 8.29 -8.86 1.46
C ILE A 180 6.81 -8.66 1.80
N PHE A 181 6.41 -9.16 2.97
CA PHE A 181 5.02 -9.16 3.42
C PHE A 181 4.84 -8.48 4.78
N LEU A 182 3.61 -8.06 5.03
CA LEU A 182 3.08 -7.87 6.38
C LEU A 182 2.25 -9.13 6.69
N HIS A 183 2.62 -9.87 7.76
CA HIS A 183 2.04 -11.19 8.06
C HIS A 183 1.88 -11.45 9.56
N CYS A 184 1.36 -12.63 9.92
CA CYS A 184 1.18 -13.02 11.33
C CYS A 184 2.50 -13.34 12.01
N SER A 185 2.71 -12.79 13.19
CA SER A 185 3.94 -13.00 13.97
C SER A 185 4.05 -14.40 14.56
N ARG A 186 5.27 -14.92 14.57
CA ARG A 186 5.69 -16.13 15.30
C ARG A 186 6.49 -15.78 16.58
N GLY A 187 6.43 -14.51 17.03
CA GLY A 187 7.14 -14.06 18.23
C GLY A 187 8.64 -13.81 18.04
N ARG A 188 9.15 -13.80 16.80
CA ARG A 188 10.57 -13.65 16.48
C ARG A 188 10.80 -12.75 15.26
N ALA A 189 12.06 -12.33 15.08
CA ALA A 189 12.51 -11.58 13.90
C ALA A 189 12.22 -12.32 12.59
N THR A 190 12.11 -11.57 11.49
CA THR A 190 11.83 -12.07 10.14
C THR A 190 13.08 -12.05 9.26
N ALA A 191 12.99 -12.63 8.07
CA ALA A 191 14.04 -12.51 7.05
C ALA A 191 13.97 -11.17 6.26
N GLY A 192 13.00 -10.30 6.57
CA GLY A 192 12.81 -9.01 5.90
C GLY A 192 11.38 -8.49 5.95
N CYS A 193 10.42 -9.34 6.22
CA CYS A 193 9.01 -8.98 6.37
C CYS A 193 8.74 -8.13 7.62
N VAL A 194 7.51 -7.63 7.73
CA VAL A 194 6.94 -7.09 8.96
C VAL A 194 5.93 -8.10 9.51
N ALA A 195 6.06 -8.48 10.79
CA ALA A 195 5.18 -9.45 11.41
C ALA A 195 4.47 -8.87 12.64
N ILE A 196 3.15 -9.05 12.75
CA ILE A 196 2.31 -8.55 13.85
C ILE A 196 1.43 -9.68 14.41
N PRO A 197 0.92 -9.56 15.66
CA PRO A 197 0.04 -10.58 16.21
C PRO A 197 -1.17 -10.86 15.30
N GLU A 198 -1.54 -12.13 15.15
CA GLU A 198 -2.58 -12.58 14.20
C GLU A 198 -3.91 -11.83 14.37
N LYS A 199 -4.32 -11.54 15.62
CA LYS A 199 -5.54 -10.76 15.88
C LYS A 199 -5.52 -9.38 15.20
N TYR A 200 -4.36 -8.71 15.19
CA TYR A 200 -4.19 -7.42 14.54
C TYR A 200 -4.06 -7.55 13.02
N MET A 201 -3.44 -8.62 12.53
CA MET A 201 -3.38 -8.88 11.09
C MET A 201 -4.78 -9.11 10.51
N LYS A 202 -5.60 -9.93 11.17
CA LYS A 202 -7.01 -10.14 10.83
C LYS A 202 -7.83 -8.85 10.90
N LYS A 203 -7.63 -8.04 11.97
CA LYS A 203 -8.28 -6.73 12.13
C LYS A 203 -7.91 -5.78 11.01
N LEU A 204 -6.62 -5.69 10.68
CA LEU A 204 -6.11 -4.85 9.61
C LEU A 204 -6.75 -5.20 8.27
N LEU A 205 -6.70 -6.48 7.88
CA LEU A 205 -7.27 -6.92 6.59
C LEU A 205 -8.76 -6.56 6.46
N LYS A 206 -9.53 -6.67 7.55
CA LYS A 206 -10.96 -6.27 7.54
C LYS A 206 -11.17 -4.77 7.31
N GLN A 207 -10.22 -3.94 7.74
CA GLN A 207 -10.31 -2.48 7.67
C GLN A 207 -9.75 -1.90 6.39
N LEU A 208 -8.81 -2.61 5.73
CA LEU A 208 -8.21 -2.12 4.50
C LEU A 208 -9.24 -2.08 3.36
N ASN A 209 -9.24 -0.94 2.66
CA ASN A 209 -10.06 -0.73 1.47
C ASN A 209 -9.14 -0.31 0.30
N PRO A 210 -9.16 -1.00 -0.85
CA PRO A 210 -8.34 -0.65 -2.01
C PRO A 210 -8.62 0.76 -2.54
N GLU A 211 -9.88 1.24 -2.46
CA GLU A 211 -10.27 2.59 -2.88
C GLU A 211 -9.66 3.70 -1.99
N ALA A 212 -9.28 3.36 -0.77
CA ALA A 212 -8.57 4.26 0.13
C ALA A 212 -7.05 4.32 -0.16
N HIS A 213 -6.59 3.65 -1.22
CA HIS A 213 -5.20 3.59 -1.65
C HIS A 213 -4.19 3.37 -0.51
N PRO A 214 -4.33 2.30 0.29
CA PRO A 214 -3.55 2.12 1.50
C PRO A 214 -2.04 2.08 1.22
N LYS A 215 -1.28 2.72 2.12
CA LYS A 215 0.19 2.73 2.10
C LYS A 215 0.76 2.20 3.41
N ILE A 216 1.99 1.68 3.33
CA ILE A 216 2.80 1.36 4.49
C ILE A 216 4.06 2.22 4.48
N ILE A 217 4.35 2.86 5.61
CA ILE A 217 5.58 3.63 5.87
C ILE A 217 6.41 2.84 6.86
N ILE A 218 7.67 2.54 6.51
CA ILE A 218 8.61 1.83 7.37
C ILE A 218 9.84 2.70 7.56
N ASN A 219 10.10 3.14 8.79
CA ASN A 219 11.23 4.03 9.08
C ASN A 219 11.66 3.98 10.55
N LYS A 220 12.89 4.51 10.82
CA LYS A 220 13.32 4.93 12.15
C LYS A 220 12.78 6.35 12.36
N ILE A 221 11.59 6.46 12.95
CA ILE A 221 10.94 7.74 13.17
C ILE A 221 11.26 8.19 14.59
N SER A 222 11.78 9.41 14.75
CA SER A 222 11.95 10.05 16.05
C SER A 222 10.60 10.16 16.78
N LYS A 223 10.66 10.27 18.09
CA LYS A 223 9.45 10.48 18.90
C LYS A 223 8.73 11.76 18.51
#